data_43413635851df8463f370ba389804883
#
_entry.id   43413635851df8463f370ba389804883
#
_cell.length_a   1.000
_cell.length_b   1.000
_cell.length_c   1.000
_cell.angle_alpha   90.00
_cell.angle_beta   90.00
_cell.angle_gamma   90.00
#
_symmetry.space_group_name_H-M   'P 1'
#
loop_
_entity.id
_entity.type
_entity.pdbx_description
1 polymer ?
#
loop_
_entity_poly.entity_id
_entity_poly.type
_entity_poly.pdbx_seq_one_letter_code
_entity_poly.pdbx_strand_id
1 'polypeptide(L)'
;MSLVKDKVSLKPNLHSFPQNTFGSVADLVRPPSRQRDTLIIACSELGSAPDYASFADRERFVILQHLAASLPSKAECEMYDELCFIAIEKIFSQYDLSHVIVCGHLSGGAIPYWLSPAAEGNADTGRFRRRFEQGTRKLVDDNYFPSSEAERLELLVFEHILCQIENLLTHPFVSQRVRTKTTSFYGWIVDDQSARVYGYRPEESAFNLI
;
A
#
# COMPACT_ATOMS: atom_id res chain seq x y z
N MET A 1 -4.14 21.93 -10.46
CA MET A 1 -2.80 21.86 -11.09
C MET A 1 -1.92 21.17 -10.07
N SER A 2 -1.74 19.85 -10.18
CA SER A 2 -0.82 19.11 -9.32
C SER A 2 0.58 19.62 -9.61
N LEU A 3 1.26 20.14 -8.59
CA LEU A 3 2.69 20.42 -8.67
C LEU A 3 3.38 19.06 -8.82
N VAL A 4 3.88 18.79 -10.00
CA VAL A 4 4.64 17.57 -10.31
C VAL A 4 5.93 17.60 -9.50
N LYS A 5 5.89 17.00 -8.33
CA LYS A 5 7.07 16.83 -7.47
C LYS A 5 7.75 15.51 -7.87
N ASP A 6 9.05 15.51 -8.02
CA ASP A 6 9.79 14.25 -8.23
C ASP A 6 10.01 13.48 -6.92
N LYS A 7 9.71 14.14 -5.80
CA LYS A 7 9.85 13.57 -4.44
C LYS A 7 8.76 14.11 -3.52
N VAL A 8 8.15 13.21 -2.73
CA VAL A 8 7.25 13.54 -1.62
C VAL A 8 7.92 13.09 -0.32
N SER A 9 8.36 14.06 0.47
CA SER A 9 9.01 13.80 1.76
C SER A 9 7.95 13.62 2.85
N LEU A 10 8.11 12.58 3.65
CA LEU A 10 7.28 12.29 4.81
C LEU A 10 8.02 12.64 6.10
N LYS A 11 7.27 12.76 7.19
CA LYS A 11 7.86 12.96 8.50
C LYS A 11 8.60 11.69 8.93
N PRO A 12 9.89 11.77 9.28
CA PRO A 12 10.64 10.59 9.67
C PRO A 12 10.16 10.01 11.00
N ASN A 13 10.39 8.71 11.19
CA ASN A 13 10.09 7.96 12.42
C ASN A 13 8.60 7.87 12.80
N LEU A 14 7.67 8.06 11.87
CA LEU A 14 6.25 7.80 12.11
C LEU A 14 5.91 6.31 12.01
N HIS A 15 6.65 5.57 11.19
CA HIS A 15 6.48 4.13 10.98
C HIS A 15 7.63 3.34 11.60
N SER A 16 7.31 2.14 12.12
CA SER A 16 8.29 1.23 12.70
C SER A 16 8.40 -0.03 11.88
N PHE A 17 9.22 0.03 10.84
CA PHE A 17 9.48 -1.13 9.99
C PHE A 17 10.67 -1.96 10.50
N PRO A 18 10.55 -3.30 10.56
CA PRO A 18 11.68 -4.18 10.79
C PRO A 18 12.79 -3.93 9.77
N GLN A 19 14.04 -4.14 10.18
CA GLN A 19 15.17 -4.10 9.26
C GLN A 19 14.94 -5.07 8.08
N ASN A 20 15.31 -4.65 6.88
CA ASN A 20 15.12 -5.38 5.61
C ASN A 20 13.65 -5.55 5.17
N THR A 21 12.72 -4.74 5.66
CA THR A 21 11.34 -4.74 5.17
C THR A 21 11.29 -4.34 3.69
N PHE A 22 12.00 -3.27 3.31
CA PHE A 22 11.94 -2.76 1.94
C PHE A 22 13.08 -3.29 1.06
N GLY A 23 12.72 -3.65 -0.18
CA GLY A 23 13.66 -4.03 -1.24
C GLY A 23 14.02 -2.85 -2.14
N SER A 24 15.05 -3.04 -2.95
CA SER A 24 15.41 -2.11 -4.02
C SER A 24 14.53 -2.35 -5.25
N VAL A 25 14.14 -1.27 -5.95
CA VAL A 25 13.43 -1.38 -7.24
C VAL A 25 14.22 -2.23 -8.24
N ALA A 26 15.56 -2.20 -8.17
CA ALA A 26 16.42 -3.04 -9.00
C ALA A 26 16.19 -4.56 -8.79
N ASP A 27 15.72 -4.98 -7.61
CA ASP A 27 15.43 -6.38 -7.32
C ASP A 27 14.20 -6.89 -8.08
N LEU A 28 13.31 -5.99 -8.49
CA LEU A 28 12.13 -6.32 -9.30
C LEU A 28 12.46 -6.53 -10.78
N VAL A 29 13.58 -5.94 -11.25
CA VAL A 29 14.05 -6.07 -12.63
C VAL A 29 14.92 -7.31 -12.74
N ARG A 30 14.29 -8.49 -12.81
CA ARG A 30 14.97 -9.78 -12.99
C ARG A 30 14.59 -10.41 -14.33
N PRO A 31 15.42 -11.35 -14.83
CA PRO A 31 15.03 -12.14 -16.00
C PRO A 31 13.69 -12.83 -15.77
N PRO A 32 12.91 -13.11 -16.83
CA PRO A 32 11.63 -13.78 -16.73
C PRO A 32 11.71 -15.06 -15.91
N SER A 33 10.88 -15.15 -14.87
CA SER A 33 10.70 -16.37 -14.07
C SER A 33 9.34 -16.98 -14.40
N ARG A 34 9.27 -18.28 -14.60
CA ARG A 34 7.99 -18.99 -14.75
C ARG A 34 7.23 -19.20 -13.44
N GLN A 35 7.78 -18.72 -12.32
CA GLN A 35 7.16 -18.83 -11.00
C GLN A 35 6.54 -17.49 -10.59
N ARG A 36 5.36 -17.55 -10.01
CA ARG A 36 4.70 -16.40 -9.42
C ARG A 36 5.38 -16.06 -8.10
N ASP A 37 6.22 -15.04 -8.12
CA ASP A 37 7.05 -14.61 -7.00
C ASP A 37 6.72 -13.21 -6.48
N THR A 38 5.78 -12.51 -7.13
CA THR A 38 5.43 -11.14 -6.79
C THR A 38 3.93 -11.00 -6.56
N LEU A 39 3.55 -10.57 -5.36
CA LEU A 39 2.18 -10.16 -5.03
C LEU A 39 2.04 -8.65 -5.19
N ILE A 40 1.03 -8.22 -5.94
CA ILE A 40 0.62 -6.83 -6.03
C ILE A 40 -0.73 -6.68 -5.32
N ILE A 41 -0.76 -5.84 -4.30
CA ILE A 41 -1.99 -5.45 -3.61
C ILE A 41 -2.29 -4.02 -4.02
N ALA A 42 -3.33 -3.82 -4.81
CA ALA A 42 -3.66 -2.54 -5.41
C ALA A 42 -5.06 -2.05 -5.04
N CYS A 43 -5.27 -0.74 -5.15
CA CYS A 43 -6.61 -0.17 -5.06
C CYS A 43 -7.49 -0.70 -6.19
N SER A 44 -8.72 -1.12 -5.87
CA SER A 44 -9.69 -1.60 -6.86
C SER A 44 -10.19 -0.51 -7.82
N GLU A 45 -10.03 0.77 -7.45
CA GLU A 45 -10.36 1.92 -8.29
C GLU A 45 -9.23 2.31 -9.25
N LEU A 46 -8.04 1.75 -9.05
CA LEU A 46 -6.95 1.88 -9.99
C LEU A 46 -7.37 1.09 -11.25
N GLY A 47 -7.98 1.80 -12.19
CA GLY A 47 -8.55 1.27 -13.44
C GLY A 47 -7.62 0.31 -14.14
N SER A 48 -7.53 -0.01 -15.32
CA SER A 48 -6.53 -0.96 -15.83
C SER A 48 -5.26 -0.81 -15.02
N ALA A 49 -4.95 -1.80 -14.17
CA ALA A 49 -3.73 -1.81 -13.37
C ALA A 49 -2.63 -1.20 -14.22
N PRO A 50 -1.93 -0.17 -13.76
CA PRO A 50 -0.89 0.48 -14.56
C PRO A 50 -0.18 -0.64 -15.26
N ASP A 51 0.11 -0.51 -16.55
CA ASP A 51 0.61 -1.60 -17.37
C ASP A 51 1.84 -2.25 -16.70
N TYR A 52 1.63 -2.85 -15.53
CA TYR A 52 2.57 -3.82 -14.91
C TYR A 52 2.84 -4.96 -15.90
N ALA A 53 1.98 -5.04 -16.90
CA ALA A 53 2.11 -5.86 -18.07
C ALA A 53 3.21 -5.41 -19.04
N SER A 54 3.68 -4.18 -18.95
CA SER A 54 4.93 -3.78 -19.60
C SER A 54 6.15 -4.33 -18.87
N PHE A 55 6.01 -4.75 -17.61
CA PHE A 55 6.95 -5.67 -17.02
C PHE A 55 6.77 -7.02 -17.71
N ALA A 56 7.73 -7.41 -18.52
CA ALA A 56 7.71 -8.42 -19.56
C ALA A 56 7.24 -9.83 -19.16
N ASP A 57 6.67 -10.01 -17.97
CA ASP A 57 6.29 -11.33 -17.48
C ASP A 57 5.06 -11.29 -16.55
N ARG A 58 3.87 -11.21 -17.15
CA ARG A 58 2.59 -11.29 -16.42
C ARG A 58 2.46 -12.57 -15.59
N GLU A 59 3.18 -13.62 -15.92
CA GLU A 59 3.11 -14.89 -15.22
C GLU A 59 3.73 -14.82 -13.83
N ARG A 60 4.57 -13.81 -13.55
CA ARG A 60 5.18 -13.57 -12.23
C ARG A 60 4.23 -13.01 -11.19
N PHE A 61 3.15 -12.36 -11.61
CA PHE A 61 2.32 -11.58 -10.71
C PHE A 61 1.10 -12.35 -10.20
N VAL A 62 0.85 -12.24 -8.91
CA VAL A 62 -0.45 -12.44 -8.30
C VAL A 62 -1.00 -11.07 -7.98
N ILE A 63 -2.20 -10.73 -8.44
CA ILE A 63 -2.80 -9.42 -8.23
C ILE A 63 -4.02 -9.58 -7.32
N LEU A 64 -4.02 -8.84 -6.23
CA LEU A 64 -5.15 -8.68 -5.32
C LEU A 64 -5.60 -7.23 -5.35
N GLN A 65 -6.82 -6.98 -5.80
CA GLN A 65 -7.40 -5.64 -5.79
C GLN A 65 -8.41 -5.49 -4.63
N HIS A 66 -8.25 -4.41 -3.90
CA HIS A 66 -9.09 -4.10 -2.75
C HIS A 66 -9.30 -2.59 -2.63
N LEU A 67 -10.43 -2.15 -2.06
CA LEU A 67 -10.75 -0.72 -1.94
C LEU A 67 -9.64 0.01 -1.16
N ALA A 68 -9.05 1.03 -1.79
CA ALA A 68 -7.87 1.78 -1.31
C ALA A 68 -6.65 0.91 -0.96
N ALA A 69 -6.55 -0.33 -1.44
CA ALA A 69 -5.59 -1.33 -0.97
C ALA A 69 -5.62 -1.54 0.57
N SER A 70 -6.77 -1.29 1.22
CA SER A 70 -6.92 -1.30 2.67
C SER A 70 -6.86 -2.72 3.24
N LEU A 71 -5.93 -2.97 4.14
CA LEU A 71 -5.62 -4.27 4.72
C LEU A 71 -5.82 -4.28 6.24
N PRO A 72 -6.43 -5.33 6.81
CA PRO A 72 -6.58 -5.44 8.25
C PRO A 72 -5.26 -5.82 8.93
N SER A 73 -5.04 -5.31 10.12
CA SER A 73 -4.06 -5.86 11.04
C SER A 73 -4.51 -7.23 11.57
N LYS A 74 -3.59 -7.99 12.16
CA LYS A 74 -3.93 -9.28 12.79
C LYS A 74 -5.04 -9.13 13.84
N ALA A 75 -4.98 -8.11 14.68
CA ALA A 75 -5.98 -7.86 15.71
C ALA A 75 -7.38 -7.58 15.13
N GLU A 76 -7.45 -6.86 14.01
CA GLU A 76 -8.72 -6.62 13.32
C GLU A 76 -9.27 -7.89 12.67
N CYS A 77 -8.41 -8.76 12.12
CA CYS A 77 -8.85 -10.05 11.59
C CYS A 77 -9.46 -10.95 12.65
N GLU A 78 -8.87 -10.99 13.83
CA GLU A 78 -9.39 -11.75 14.97
C GLU A 78 -10.75 -11.21 15.46
N MET A 79 -11.00 -9.92 15.28
CA MET A 79 -12.23 -9.26 15.72
C MET A 79 -13.37 -9.37 14.69
N TYR A 80 -13.07 -9.36 13.39
CA TYR A 80 -14.07 -9.11 12.34
C TYR A 80 -14.15 -10.18 11.25
N ASP A 81 -13.38 -11.26 11.32
CA ASP A 81 -13.38 -12.33 10.33
C ASP A 81 -13.22 -11.83 8.87
N GLU A 82 -12.13 -11.16 8.61
CA GLU A 82 -11.87 -10.42 7.36
C GLU A 82 -11.53 -11.35 6.18
N LEU A 83 -12.46 -11.50 5.24
CA LEU A 83 -12.31 -12.36 4.05
C LEU A 83 -11.11 -11.99 3.18
N CYS A 84 -10.80 -10.70 3.05
CA CYS A 84 -9.64 -10.27 2.24
C CYS A 84 -8.33 -10.83 2.79
N PHE A 85 -8.26 -11.01 4.11
CA PHE A 85 -7.09 -11.55 4.76
C PHE A 85 -6.93 -13.06 4.50
N ILE A 86 -8.03 -13.81 4.46
CA ILE A 86 -8.01 -15.23 4.08
C ILE A 86 -7.40 -15.42 2.69
N ALA A 87 -7.72 -14.50 1.75
CA ALA A 87 -7.12 -14.51 0.42
C ALA A 87 -5.60 -14.28 0.48
N ILE A 88 -5.13 -13.33 1.29
CA ILE A 88 -3.70 -13.03 1.46
C ILE A 88 -2.98 -14.25 2.07
N GLU A 89 -3.50 -14.81 3.16
CA GLU A 89 -2.93 -15.99 3.80
C GLU A 89 -2.83 -17.16 2.82
N LYS A 90 -3.89 -17.38 2.02
CA LYS A 90 -3.90 -18.39 0.97
C LYS A 90 -2.81 -18.15 -0.08
N ILE A 91 -2.66 -16.91 -0.55
CA ILE A 91 -1.63 -16.53 -1.52
C ILE A 91 -0.24 -16.80 -0.94
N PHE A 92 0.04 -16.35 0.30
CA PHE A 92 1.32 -16.58 0.95
C PHE A 92 1.62 -18.06 1.22
N SER A 93 0.59 -18.90 1.39
CA SER A 93 0.75 -20.36 1.56
C SER A 93 0.98 -21.08 0.23
N GLN A 94 0.46 -20.55 -0.86
CA GLN A 94 0.50 -21.18 -2.17
C GLN A 94 1.73 -20.80 -3.01
N TYR A 95 2.25 -19.57 -2.81
CA TYR A 95 3.32 -19.02 -3.63
C TYR A 95 4.55 -18.68 -2.77
N ASP A 96 5.73 -18.92 -3.34
CA ASP A 96 6.99 -18.49 -2.73
C ASP A 96 7.29 -17.04 -3.12
N LEU A 97 6.62 -16.11 -2.42
CA LEU A 97 6.67 -14.69 -2.72
C LEU A 97 7.98 -14.08 -2.28
N SER A 98 8.78 -13.61 -3.22
CA SER A 98 9.97 -12.80 -2.98
C SER A 98 9.66 -11.31 -2.85
N HIS A 99 8.56 -10.85 -3.45
CA HIS A 99 8.20 -9.44 -3.52
C HIS A 99 6.73 -9.21 -3.20
N VAL A 100 6.42 -8.18 -2.39
CA VAL A 100 5.06 -7.71 -2.13
C VAL A 100 5.01 -6.21 -2.38
N ILE A 101 4.22 -5.80 -3.35
CA ILE A 101 4.00 -4.40 -3.71
C ILE A 101 2.63 -3.98 -3.18
N VAL A 102 2.58 -2.97 -2.31
CA VAL A 102 1.32 -2.33 -1.90
C VAL A 102 1.21 -1.02 -2.66
N CYS A 103 0.16 -0.91 -3.47
CA CYS A 103 0.04 0.14 -4.47
C CYS A 103 -1.26 0.94 -4.32
N GLY A 104 -1.11 2.24 -4.09
CA GLY A 104 -2.18 3.23 -4.13
C GLY A 104 -2.11 4.10 -5.38
N HIS A 105 -3.04 5.06 -5.47
CA HIS A 105 -3.05 6.07 -6.54
C HIS A 105 -3.62 7.41 -6.06
N LEU A 106 -3.20 8.50 -6.71
CA LEU A 106 -3.55 9.85 -6.28
C LEU A 106 -4.99 10.25 -6.62
N SER A 107 -5.59 9.72 -7.68
CA SER A 107 -6.95 10.06 -8.11
C SER A 107 -8.05 9.19 -7.46
N GLY A 108 -7.69 8.32 -6.50
CA GLY A 108 -8.64 7.40 -5.84
C GLY A 108 -9.76 8.11 -5.12
N GLY A 109 -10.99 7.61 -5.31
CA GLY A 109 -12.19 8.14 -4.67
C GLY A 109 -12.43 7.63 -3.25
N ALA A 110 -11.82 6.52 -2.85
CA ALA A 110 -12.08 5.87 -1.56
C ALA A 110 -11.73 6.75 -0.35
N ILE A 111 -10.54 7.37 -0.33
CA ILE A 111 -10.12 8.24 0.77
C ILE A 111 -10.97 9.51 0.85
N PRO A 112 -11.20 10.26 -0.24
CA PRO A 112 -12.14 11.38 -0.24
C PRO A 112 -13.56 10.98 0.20
N TYR A 113 -14.04 9.81 -0.24
CA TYR A 113 -15.35 9.31 0.18
C TYR A 113 -15.38 9.05 1.70
N TRP A 114 -14.37 8.41 2.29
CA TRP A 114 -14.33 8.15 3.74
C TRP A 114 -14.25 9.42 4.58
N LEU A 115 -13.71 10.51 4.02
CA LEU A 115 -13.69 11.83 4.68
C LEU A 115 -15.01 12.58 4.56
N SER A 116 -15.88 12.17 3.64
CA SER A 116 -17.14 12.86 3.37
C SER A 116 -18.26 12.49 4.37
N PRO A 117 -19.24 13.37 4.61
CA PRO A 117 -20.42 13.05 5.39
C PRO A 117 -21.24 11.90 4.79
N ALA A 118 -21.17 11.65 3.48
CA ALA A 118 -21.89 10.58 2.79
C ALA A 118 -21.45 9.18 3.26
N ALA A 119 -20.27 9.05 3.82
CA ALA A 119 -19.79 7.78 4.38
C ALA A 119 -20.29 7.53 5.82
N GLU A 120 -20.96 8.52 6.44
CA GLU A 120 -21.49 8.39 7.80
C GLU A 120 -22.72 7.47 7.80
N GLY A 121 -22.72 6.50 8.74
CA GLY A 121 -23.82 5.55 8.89
C GLY A 121 -23.86 4.41 7.87
N ASN A 122 -22.93 4.36 6.91
CA ASN A 122 -22.84 3.23 5.98
C ASN A 122 -22.16 2.03 6.68
N ALA A 123 -22.97 1.00 6.99
CA ALA A 123 -22.48 -0.19 7.70
C ALA A 123 -21.49 -1.00 6.87
N ASP A 124 -21.65 -1.04 5.54
CA ASP A 124 -20.83 -1.88 4.66
C ASP A 124 -19.39 -1.34 4.53
N THR A 125 -19.25 -0.02 4.50
CA THR A 125 -17.92 0.64 4.45
C THR A 125 -17.40 1.05 5.82
N GLY A 126 -18.20 0.93 6.85
CA GLY A 126 -17.90 1.44 8.21
C GLY A 126 -16.63 0.86 8.83
N ARG A 127 -16.29 -0.40 8.52
CA ARG A 127 -15.05 -1.03 8.99
C ARG A 127 -13.81 -0.43 8.32
N PHE A 128 -13.85 -0.25 7.01
CA PHE A 128 -12.76 0.36 6.24
C PHE A 128 -12.54 1.82 6.66
N ARG A 129 -13.62 2.57 6.78
CA ARG A 129 -13.58 3.95 7.27
C ARG A 129 -12.98 4.02 8.67
N ARG A 130 -13.41 3.19 9.62
CA ARG A 130 -12.89 3.17 10.99
C ARG A 130 -11.39 2.85 11.01
N ARG A 131 -10.94 1.87 10.24
CA ARG A 131 -9.51 1.55 10.09
C ARG A 131 -8.73 2.74 9.57
N PHE A 132 -9.24 3.39 8.53
CA PHE A 132 -8.64 4.59 7.97
C PHE A 132 -8.59 5.73 9.00
N GLU A 133 -9.68 6.00 9.71
CA GLU A 133 -9.77 7.06 10.71
C GLU A 133 -8.84 6.83 11.91
N GLN A 134 -8.79 5.62 12.42
CA GLN A 134 -7.98 5.27 13.58
C GLN A 134 -6.48 5.09 13.25
N GLY A 135 -6.18 4.72 12.02
CA GLY A 135 -4.81 4.57 11.50
C GLY A 135 -4.34 5.83 10.78
N THR A 136 -4.47 5.81 9.46
CA THR A 136 -3.89 6.83 8.56
C THR A 136 -4.33 8.25 8.86
N ARG A 137 -5.64 8.50 9.02
CA ARG A 137 -6.14 9.86 9.26
C ARG A 137 -5.60 10.42 10.57
N LYS A 138 -5.67 9.64 11.65
CA LYS A 138 -5.15 10.06 12.94
C LYS A 138 -3.64 10.34 12.86
N LEU A 139 -2.87 9.47 12.19
CA LEU A 139 -1.43 9.66 12.00
C LEU A 139 -1.14 10.97 11.28
N VAL A 140 -1.87 11.28 10.21
CA VAL A 140 -1.66 12.53 9.45
C VAL A 140 -2.09 13.74 10.26
N ASP A 141 -3.29 13.72 10.84
CA ASP A 141 -3.84 14.86 11.60
C ASP A 141 -2.98 15.18 12.85
N ASP A 142 -2.39 14.19 13.50
CA ASP A 142 -1.54 14.38 14.69
C ASP A 142 -0.11 14.85 14.34
N ASN A 143 0.37 14.62 13.13
CA ASN A 143 1.79 14.79 12.81
C ASN A 143 2.10 15.79 11.71
N TYR A 144 1.13 16.17 10.88
CA TYR A 144 1.34 17.06 9.74
C TYR A 144 0.50 18.33 9.87
N PHE A 145 0.97 19.40 9.23
CA PHE A 145 0.29 20.70 9.18
C PHE A 145 0.17 21.14 7.70
N PRO A 146 -0.67 20.45 6.91
CA PRO A 146 -0.80 20.75 5.49
C PRO A 146 -1.36 22.16 5.26
N SER A 147 -0.86 22.84 4.25
CA SER A 147 -1.26 24.21 3.90
C SER A 147 -2.58 24.26 3.12
N SER A 148 -3.04 23.13 2.62
CA SER A 148 -4.28 23.00 1.85
C SER A 148 -4.90 21.61 2.00
N GLU A 149 -6.20 21.49 1.67
CA GLU A 149 -6.88 20.20 1.65
C GLU A 149 -6.29 19.26 0.57
N ALA A 150 -5.83 19.81 -0.54
CA ALA A 150 -5.16 19.01 -1.57
C ALA A 150 -3.85 18.39 -1.05
N GLU A 151 -3.03 19.15 -0.34
CA GLU A 151 -1.83 18.63 0.30
C GLU A 151 -2.15 17.59 1.39
N ARG A 152 -3.22 17.83 2.14
CA ARG A 152 -3.70 16.88 3.15
C ARG A 152 -4.13 15.56 2.53
N LEU A 153 -4.89 15.60 1.44
CA LEU A 153 -5.31 14.39 0.70
C LEU A 153 -4.11 13.64 0.13
N GLU A 154 -3.14 14.35 -0.42
CA GLU A 154 -1.89 13.77 -0.92
C GLU A 154 -1.17 13.00 0.21
N LEU A 155 -0.93 13.64 1.36
CA LEU A 155 -0.31 13.02 2.53
C LEU A 155 -1.09 11.79 3.00
N LEU A 156 -2.42 11.87 3.05
CA LEU A 156 -3.26 10.73 3.44
C LEU A 156 -3.06 9.53 2.52
N VAL A 157 -2.92 9.73 1.21
CA VAL A 157 -2.67 8.64 0.26
C VAL A 157 -1.29 8.00 0.49
N PHE A 158 -0.24 8.81 0.64
CA PHE A 158 1.12 8.31 0.84
C PHE A 158 1.26 7.55 2.17
N GLU A 159 0.80 8.15 3.26
CA GLU A 159 0.84 7.52 4.59
C GLU A 159 -0.06 6.27 4.66
N HIS A 160 -1.18 6.27 3.93
CA HIS A 160 -2.08 5.12 3.90
C HIS A 160 -1.37 3.86 3.44
N ILE A 161 -0.57 3.94 2.39
CA ILE A 161 0.16 2.77 1.86
C ILE A 161 1.17 2.23 2.88
N LEU A 162 1.86 3.09 3.61
CA LEU A 162 2.77 2.66 4.66
C LEU A 162 2.03 2.01 5.83
N CYS A 163 0.89 2.56 6.24
CA CYS A 163 0.01 1.94 7.24
C CYS A 163 -0.46 0.54 6.80
N GLN A 164 -0.75 0.33 5.50
CA GLN A 164 -1.14 -0.99 5.02
C GLN A 164 0.02 -2.00 5.09
N ILE A 165 1.25 -1.57 4.81
CA ILE A 165 2.44 -2.42 4.98
C ILE A 165 2.63 -2.76 6.47
N GLU A 166 2.48 -1.80 7.38
CA GLU A 166 2.52 -2.07 8.82
C GLU A 166 1.45 -3.07 9.25
N ASN A 167 0.22 -2.93 8.77
CA ASN A 167 -0.86 -3.87 9.04
C ASN A 167 -0.49 -5.30 8.60
N LEU A 168 0.06 -5.47 7.41
CA LEU A 168 0.55 -6.79 6.95
C LEU A 168 1.64 -7.36 7.86
N LEU A 169 2.57 -6.54 8.30
CA LEU A 169 3.67 -6.97 9.17
C LEU A 169 3.22 -7.40 10.57
N THR A 170 2.00 -7.06 11.00
CA THR A 170 1.43 -7.59 12.25
C THR A 170 1.14 -9.09 12.20
N HIS A 171 1.03 -9.66 10.99
CA HIS A 171 0.76 -11.08 10.81
C HIS A 171 2.05 -11.91 10.91
N PRO A 172 2.08 -12.95 11.78
CA PRO A 172 3.30 -13.71 12.06
C PRO A 172 3.95 -14.33 10.83
N PHE A 173 3.15 -14.87 9.89
CA PHE A 173 3.68 -15.50 8.68
C PHE A 173 4.32 -14.47 7.72
N VAL A 174 3.82 -13.23 7.70
CA VAL A 174 4.42 -12.12 6.92
C VAL A 174 5.71 -11.65 7.57
N SER A 175 5.65 -11.31 8.87
CA SER A 175 6.81 -10.80 9.60
C SER A 175 7.96 -11.82 9.67
N GLN A 176 7.67 -13.12 9.68
CA GLN A 176 8.67 -14.17 9.61
C GLN A 176 9.44 -14.11 8.29
N ARG A 177 8.77 -13.95 7.14
CA ARG A 177 9.42 -13.87 5.83
C ARG A 177 10.34 -12.66 5.71
N VAL A 178 9.97 -11.52 6.31
CA VAL A 178 10.86 -10.35 6.39
C VAL A 178 12.09 -10.65 7.25
N ARG A 179 11.92 -11.26 8.41
CA ARG A 179 13.04 -11.64 9.29
C ARG A 179 14.01 -12.62 8.63
N THR A 180 13.48 -13.57 7.85
CA THR A 180 14.28 -14.55 7.11
C THR A 180 14.81 -14.01 5.77
N LYS A 181 14.49 -12.75 5.44
CA LYS A 181 14.89 -12.09 4.18
C LYS A 181 14.42 -12.82 2.92
N THR A 182 13.30 -13.54 3.00
CA THR A 182 12.73 -14.26 1.87
C THR A 182 11.68 -13.44 1.13
N THR A 183 11.18 -12.35 1.72
CA THR A 183 10.21 -11.45 1.10
C THR A 183 10.57 -10.00 1.39
N SER A 184 10.59 -9.16 0.36
CA SER A 184 10.77 -7.71 0.44
C SER A 184 9.47 -6.99 0.08
N PHE A 185 9.23 -5.85 0.73
CA PHE A 185 8.05 -5.00 0.50
C PHE A 185 8.41 -3.77 -0.33
N TYR A 186 7.39 -3.24 -1.00
CA TYR A 186 7.47 -2.01 -1.80
C TYR A 186 6.18 -1.22 -1.61
N GLY A 187 6.30 0.03 -1.21
CA GLY A 187 5.17 0.98 -1.17
C GLY A 187 5.19 1.81 -2.45
N TRP A 188 4.16 1.70 -3.28
CA TRP A 188 4.05 2.44 -4.53
C TRP A 188 2.81 3.31 -4.56
N ILE A 189 2.96 4.48 -5.19
CA ILE A 189 1.84 5.38 -5.50
C ILE A 189 1.89 5.70 -6.99
N VAL A 190 0.77 5.50 -7.65
CA VAL A 190 0.58 5.87 -9.06
C VAL A 190 -0.09 7.24 -9.14
N ASP A 191 0.50 8.15 -9.88
CA ASP A 191 -0.19 9.32 -10.41
C ASP A 191 -0.74 8.95 -11.78
N ASP A 192 -2.00 8.56 -11.81
CA ASP A 192 -2.71 8.11 -13.00
C ASP A 192 -2.99 9.23 -14.01
N GLN A 193 -2.88 10.51 -13.60
CA GLN A 193 -2.97 11.65 -14.52
C GLN A 193 -1.70 11.86 -15.32
N SER A 194 -0.53 11.66 -14.69
CA SER A 194 0.77 11.84 -15.32
C SER A 194 1.47 10.54 -15.72
N ALA A 195 0.86 9.38 -15.43
CA ALA A 195 1.43 8.04 -15.58
C ALA A 195 2.79 7.86 -14.85
N ARG A 196 2.97 8.56 -13.73
CA ARG A 196 4.16 8.48 -12.91
C ARG A 196 3.96 7.50 -11.78
N VAL A 197 5.04 6.85 -11.37
CA VAL A 197 5.06 5.94 -10.21
C VAL A 197 6.08 6.42 -9.20
N TYR A 198 5.66 6.51 -7.95
CA TYR A 198 6.51 6.86 -6.82
C TYR A 198 6.74 5.62 -5.96
N GLY A 199 8.00 5.35 -5.63
CA GLY A 199 8.40 4.26 -4.74
C GLY A 199 8.93 4.80 -3.42
N TYR A 200 8.52 4.17 -2.31
CA TYR A 200 8.99 4.55 -0.97
C TYR A 200 10.46 4.17 -0.76
N ARG A 201 11.23 5.12 -0.25
CA ARG A 201 12.62 4.94 0.17
C ARG A 201 12.75 5.20 1.67
N PRO A 202 12.92 4.16 2.48
CA PRO A 202 12.93 4.28 3.95
C PRO A 202 14.11 5.13 4.45
N GLU A 203 15.26 5.07 3.79
CA GLU A 203 16.46 5.85 4.14
C GLU A 203 16.27 7.36 3.99
N GLU A 204 15.31 7.76 3.15
CA GLU A 204 14.98 9.16 2.91
C GLU A 204 13.65 9.58 3.57
N SER A 205 12.92 8.63 4.13
CA SER A 205 11.53 8.81 4.58
C SER A 205 10.70 9.53 3.49
N ALA A 206 10.79 9.07 2.25
CA ALA A 206 10.18 9.73 1.12
C ALA A 206 9.75 8.76 0.02
N PHE A 207 8.75 9.18 -0.75
CA PHE A 207 8.43 8.58 -2.04
C PHE A 207 9.14 9.35 -3.15
N ASN A 208 9.91 8.65 -3.95
CA ASN A 208 10.65 9.20 -5.08
C ASN A 208 10.11 8.62 -6.39
N LEU A 209 10.18 9.39 -7.45
CA LEU A 209 9.87 8.92 -8.81
C LEU A 209 10.79 7.73 -9.16
N ILE A 210 10.21 6.66 -9.72
CA ILE A 210 10.91 5.44 -10.12
C ILE A 210 10.69 5.10 -11.58
#